data_615f868be774d66dce9bdcaaf03396f3
#
_entry.id   615f868be774d66dce9bdcaaf03396f3
#
_cell.length_a   1.000
_cell.length_b   1.000
_cell.length_c   1.000
_cell.angle_alpha   90.00
_cell.angle_beta   90.00
_cell.angle_gamma   90.00
#
_symmetry.space_group_name_H-M   'P 1'
#
loop_
_entity.id
_entity.type
_entity.pdbx_description
1 polymer ?
#
loop_
_entity_poly.entity_id
_entity_poly.type
_entity_poly.pdbx_seq_one_letter_code
_entity_poly.pdbx_strand_id
1 'polypeptide(L)'
;MNGVKKLIGLGLLAGFFNVCVYASFDQREDVLQWLDEADSLGFTKAEVVNYLAQTTAKPSIVPILRNAPERKLLWSGYQQRLVTSSRIKRGIEFAAEHTDQLNLMAKTTGVDGAIIAAIAGIESNYGANMGQHLTLRVLVTLSFDYPRRSQFFQRQLAEFFRLCFSQGLDPMLVKGSAAGAVGMGQFIPTSYRDFAVDGDGDERIDLFHSKADNIASIANYLARHNWQKGAPWL
;
A
#
# COMPACT_ATOMS: atom_id res chain seq x y z
N MET A 1 34.75 -57.69 -48.00
CA MET A 1 33.31 -57.48 -47.84
C MET A 1 33.08 -57.13 -46.37
N ASN A 2 33.26 -55.90 -46.01
CA ASN A 2 33.18 -55.42 -44.63
C ASN A 2 32.05 -54.36 -44.48
N GLY A 3 31.01 -54.76 -43.78
CA GLY A 3 29.91 -53.91 -43.44
C GLY A 3 30.22 -53.06 -42.17
N VAL A 4 30.29 -51.75 -42.37
CA VAL A 4 30.45 -50.77 -41.28
C VAL A 4 29.10 -50.48 -40.69
N LYS A 5 28.84 -50.86 -39.42
CA LYS A 5 27.68 -50.46 -38.64
C LYS A 5 27.91 -49.05 -38.11
N LYS A 6 27.08 -48.08 -38.53
CA LYS A 6 26.98 -46.76 -37.92
C LYS A 6 26.24 -46.86 -36.61
N LEU A 7 26.90 -46.55 -35.50
CA LEU A 7 26.25 -46.22 -34.24
C LEU A 7 25.75 -44.79 -34.30
N ILE A 8 24.43 -44.62 -34.14
CA ILE A 8 23.79 -43.31 -33.93
C ILE A 8 23.82 -43.06 -32.43
N GLY A 9 24.69 -42.17 -32.00
CA GLY A 9 24.73 -41.69 -30.62
C GLY A 9 23.56 -40.73 -30.35
N LEU A 10 22.63 -41.16 -29.53
CA LEU A 10 21.55 -40.32 -29.01
C LEU A 10 22.16 -39.42 -27.92
N GLY A 11 22.47 -38.18 -28.26
CA GLY A 11 22.88 -37.16 -27.29
C GLY A 11 21.66 -36.68 -26.48
N LEU A 12 21.56 -37.09 -25.21
CA LEU A 12 20.64 -36.48 -24.26
C LEU A 12 21.13 -35.06 -23.97
N LEU A 13 20.46 -34.06 -24.51
CA LEU A 13 20.54 -32.67 -24.08
C LEU A 13 19.80 -32.56 -22.72
N ALA A 14 20.54 -32.70 -21.64
CA ALA A 14 20.06 -32.30 -20.30
C ALA A 14 19.99 -30.78 -20.27
N GLY A 15 18.80 -30.24 -20.54
CA GLY A 15 18.52 -28.83 -20.32
C GLY A 15 18.60 -28.55 -18.82
N PHE A 16 19.68 -27.90 -18.39
CA PHE A 16 19.75 -27.31 -17.08
C PHE A 16 18.74 -26.12 -17.04
N PHE A 17 17.54 -26.41 -16.55
CA PHE A 17 16.68 -25.33 -16.06
C PHE A 17 17.38 -24.73 -14.83
N ASN A 18 18.05 -23.60 -15.01
CA ASN A 18 18.45 -22.73 -13.91
C ASN A 18 17.16 -22.18 -13.27
N VAL A 19 16.59 -22.94 -12.33
CA VAL A 19 15.62 -22.39 -11.39
C VAL A 19 16.44 -21.47 -10.49
N CYS A 20 16.38 -20.17 -10.73
CA CYS A 20 16.82 -19.21 -9.75
C CYS A 20 15.92 -19.41 -8.51
N VAL A 21 16.39 -20.24 -7.59
CA VAL A 21 15.83 -20.33 -6.24
C VAL A 21 16.21 -19.01 -5.58
N TYR A 22 15.31 -18.02 -5.62
CA TYR A 22 15.47 -16.85 -4.77
C TYR A 22 15.45 -17.36 -3.33
N ALA A 23 16.51 -17.07 -2.57
CA ALA A 23 16.51 -17.32 -1.13
C ALA A 23 15.25 -16.68 -0.54
N SER A 24 14.57 -17.39 0.34
CA SER A 24 13.44 -16.83 1.06
C SER A 24 13.89 -15.58 1.84
N PHE A 25 12.99 -14.61 2.03
CA PHE A 25 13.38 -13.32 2.61
C PHE A 25 13.99 -13.44 4.01
N ASP A 26 13.58 -14.42 4.80
CA ASP A 26 14.12 -14.71 6.14
C ASP A 26 15.60 -15.15 6.15
N GLN A 27 16.15 -15.54 5.00
CA GLN A 27 17.55 -16.00 4.85
C GLN A 27 18.46 -15.01 4.14
N ARG A 28 17.91 -13.87 3.70
CA ARG A 28 18.69 -12.83 3.02
C ARG A 28 19.45 -11.97 4.02
N GLU A 29 20.73 -11.74 3.75
CA GLU A 29 21.62 -10.96 4.63
C GLU A 29 21.11 -9.53 4.84
N ASP A 30 20.65 -8.86 3.77
CA ASP A 30 20.09 -7.50 3.84
C ASP A 30 18.79 -7.42 4.66
N VAL A 31 17.99 -8.48 4.67
CA VAL A 31 16.78 -8.60 5.49
C VAL A 31 17.14 -8.85 6.95
N LEU A 32 18.10 -9.73 7.22
CA LEU A 32 18.57 -10.02 8.57
C LEU A 32 19.20 -8.78 9.22
N GLN A 33 20.01 -8.04 8.47
CA GLN A 33 20.56 -6.77 8.94
C GLN A 33 19.45 -5.76 9.27
N TRP A 34 18.45 -5.60 8.40
CA TRP A 34 17.31 -4.74 8.66
C TRP A 34 16.54 -5.17 9.92
N LEU A 35 16.38 -6.47 10.15
CA LEU A 35 15.73 -7.00 11.35
C LEU A 35 16.51 -6.69 12.63
N ASP A 36 17.86 -6.69 12.58
CA ASP A 36 18.68 -6.35 13.74
C ASP A 36 18.53 -4.87 14.13
N GLU A 37 18.35 -3.99 13.14
CA GLU A 37 18.05 -2.57 13.36
C GLU A 37 16.60 -2.34 13.82
N ALA A 38 15.71 -3.27 13.50
CA ALA A 38 14.27 -3.18 13.76
C ALA A 38 13.86 -3.59 15.19
N ASP A 39 14.74 -4.12 16.01
CA ASP A 39 14.45 -4.56 17.40
C ASP A 39 13.88 -3.44 18.31
N SER A 40 14.11 -2.17 17.94
CA SER A 40 13.50 -1.02 18.63
C SER A 40 12.03 -0.78 18.23
N LEU A 41 11.47 -1.61 17.37
CA LEU A 41 10.20 -1.32 16.68
C LEU A 41 8.94 -1.88 17.37
N GLY A 42 9.06 -2.54 18.54
CA GLY A 42 7.91 -2.96 19.34
C GLY A 42 7.24 -4.27 18.91
N PHE A 43 7.94 -5.08 18.11
CA PHE A 43 7.58 -6.47 17.79
C PHE A 43 8.80 -7.39 17.96
N THR A 44 8.57 -8.68 18.14
CA THR A 44 9.68 -9.62 18.24
C THR A 44 10.21 -9.99 16.87
N LYS A 45 11.54 -10.08 16.75
CA LYS A 45 12.22 -10.54 15.55
C LYS A 45 11.68 -11.89 15.05
N ALA A 46 11.39 -12.80 15.98
CA ALA A 46 10.87 -14.13 15.67
C ALA A 46 9.51 -14.11 14.95
N GLU A 47 8.60 -13.21 15.37
CA GLU A 47 7.29 -13.05 14.70
C GLU A 47 7.46 -12.60 13.26
N VAL A 48 8.29 -11.59 13.03
CA VAL A 48 8.53 -11.04 11.68
C VAL A 48 9.23 -12.05 10.77
N VAL A 49 10.25 -12.76 11.27
CA VAL A 49 10.95 -13.82 10.50
C VAL A 49 9.98 -14.86 9.98
N ASN A 50 9.02 -15.30 10.80
CA ASN A 50 8.02 -16.27 10.38
C ASN A 50 7.15 -15.79 9.21
N TYR A 51 6.74 -14.52 9.20
CA TYR A 51 6.02 -13.93 8.08
C TYR A 51 6.89 -13.77 6.83
N LEU A 52 8.16 -13.38 7.01
CA LEU A 52 9.11 -13.22 5.90
C LEU A 52 9.46 -14.55 5.23
N ALA A 53 9.57 -15.64 6.01
CA ALA A 53 9.78 -16.99 5.50
C ALA A 53 8.66 -17.47 4.56
N GLN A 54 7.43 -17.02 4.83
CA GLN A 54 6.24 -17.37 4.04
C GLN A 54 5.99 -16.38 2.88
N THR A 55 6.74 -15.28 2.83
CA THR A 55 6.52 -14.21 1.85
C THR A 55 7.40 -14.39 0.63
N THR A 56 6.82 -14.32 -0.56
CA THR A 56 7.54 -14.34 -1.83
C THR A 56 7.55 -12.96 -2.48
N ALA A 57 8.64 -12.59 -3.15
CA ALA A 57 8.73 -11.36 -3.91
C ALA A 57 7.61 -11.24 -4.96
N LYS A 58 7.24 -10.01 -5.29
CA LYS A 58 6.33 -9.67 -6.39
C LYS A 58 7.02 -8.71 -7.37
N PRO A 59 7.96 -9.18 -8.21
CA PRO A 59 8.77 -8.33 -9.08
C PRO A 59 7.95 -7.43 -10.01
N SER A 60 6.73 -7.87 -10.38
CA SER A 60 5.81 -7.09 -11.22
C SER A 60 5.38 -5.74 -10.61
N ILE A 61 5.59 -5.50 -9.32
CA ILE A 61 5.29 -4.22 -8.66
C ILE A 61 6.26 -3.12 -9.08
N VAL A 62 7.54 -3.43 -9.27
CA VAL A 62 8.58 -2.43 -9.56
C VAL A 62 8.31 -1.69 -10.89
N PRO A 63 7.96 -2.36 -12.00
CA PRO A 63 7.54 -1.68 -13.23
C PRO A 63 6.30 -0.80 -13.07
N ILE A 64 5.31 -1.21 -12.26
CA ILE A 64 4.10 -0.43 -12.01
C ILE A 64 4.47 0.93 -11.40
N LEU A 65 5.34 0.95 -10.38
CA LEU A 65 5.79 2.18 -9.73
C LEU A 65 6.68 3.04 -10.63
N ARG A 66 7.52 2.42 -11.48
CA ARG A 66 8.39 3.15 -12.41
C ARG A 66 7.61 3.82 -13.53
N ASN A 67 6.55 3.19 -14.00
CA ASN A 67 5.77 3.60 -15.17
C ASN A 67 4.38 4.13 -14.79
N ALA A 68 4.22 4.65 -13.57
CA ALA A 68 2.94 5.19 -13.12
C ALA A 68 2.35 6.13 -14.19
N PRO A 69 1.14 5.86 -14.72
CA PRO A 69 0.55 6.60 -15.82
C PRO A 69 0.46 8.10 -15.56
N GLU A 70 0.28 8.47 -14.30
CA GLU A 70 0.15 9.84 -13.82
C GLU A 70 1.34 10.72 -14.20
N ARG A 71 2.53 10.13 -14.34
CA ARG A 71 3.76 10.85 -14.73
C ARG A 71 3.79 11.27 -16.20
N LYS A 72 2.91 10.70 -17.04
CA LYS A 72 2.89 10.91 -18.50
C LYS A 72 1.65 11.63 -18.97
N LEU A 73 0.64 11.82 -18.12
CA LEU A 73 -0.59 12.48 -18.50
C LEU A 73 -0.45 14.01 -18.39
N LEU A 74 -0.95 14.73 -19.40
CA LEU A 74 -1.26 16.13 -19.27
C LEU A 74 -2.42 16.33 -18.31
N TRP A 75 -2.56 17.54 -17.74
CA TRP A 75 -3.62 17.86 -16.79
C TRP A 75 -5.02 17.48 -17.31
N SER A 76 -5.33 17.77 -18.57
CA SER A 76 -6.61 17.42 -19.18
C SER A 76 -6.89 15.91 -19.17
N GLY A 77 -5.91 15.09 -19.50
CA GLY A 77 -6.03 13.63 -19.44
C GLY A 77 -6.16 13.09 -18.02
N TYR A 78 -5.45 13.71 -17.09
CA TYR A 78 -5.56 13.39 -15.66
C TYR A 78 -6.97 13.72 -15.14
N GLN A 79 -7.48 14.93 -15.44
CA GLN A 79 -8.82 15.38 -15.07
C GLN A 79 -9.90 14.44 -15.64
N GLN A 80 -9.86 14.12 -16.94
CA GLN A 80 -10.83 13.21 -17.58
C GLN A 80 -10.86 11.82 -16.93
N ARG A 81 -9.73 11.33 -16.46
CA ARG A 81 -9.63 10.04 -15.78
C ARG A 81 -10.23 10.07 -14.37
N LEU A 82 -10.07 11.17 -13.66
CA LEU A 82 -10.47 11.29 -12.26
C LEU A 82 -11.87 11.88 -12.08
N VAL A 83 -12.26 12.85 -12.91
CA VAL A 83 -13.56 13.53 -12.81
C VAL A 83 -14.54 12.92 -13.80
N THR A 84 -15.13 11.78 -13.43
CA THR A 84 -16.13 11.07 -14.24
C THR A 84 -17.54 11.26 -13.66
N SER A 85 -18.56 11.20 -14.49
CA SER A 85 -19.98 11.31 -14.05
C SER A 85 -20.30 10.26 -12.99
N SER A 86 -19.75 9.03 -13.12
CA SER A 86 -19.94 7.97 -12.12
C SER A 86 -19.32 8.31 -10.78
N ARG A 87 -18.09 8.87 -10.76
CA ARG A 87 -17.44 9.28 -9.51
C ARG A 87 -18.13 10.46 -8.87
N ILE A 88 -18.59 11.43 -9.67
CA ILE A 88 -19.37 12.57 -9.17
C ILE A 88 -20.66 12.07 -8.49
N LYS A 89 -21.43 11.19 -9.16
CA LYS A 89 -22.64 10.61 -8.59
C LYS A 89 -22.37 9.93 -7.24
N ARG A 90 -21.36 9.07 -7.17
CA ARG A 90 -20.95 8.40 -5.92
C ARG A 90 -20.51 9.40 -4.85
N GLY A 91 -19.89 10.51 -5.24
CA GLY A 91 -19.49 11.57 -4.31
C GLY A 91 -20.69 12.28 -3.69
N ILE A 92 -21.72 12.52 -4.47
CA ILE A 92 -22.98 13.09 -3.95
C ILE A 92 -23.64 12.10 -2.97
N GLU A 93 -23.71 10.83 -3.33
CA GLU A 93 -24.27 9.77 -2.49
C GLU A 93 -23.46 9.64 -1.18
N PHE A 94 -22.13 9.58 -1.28
CA PHE A 94 -21.22 9.51 -0.12
C PHE A 94 -21.35 10.73 0.79
N ALA A 95 -21.41 11.94 0.24
CA ALA A 95 -21.56 13.16 1.01
C ALA A 95 -22.91 13.25 1.72
N ALA A 96 -23.98 12.76 1.08
CA ALA A 96 -25.31 12.68 1.69
C ALA A 96 -25.36 11.66 2.83
N GLU A 97 -24.77 10.48 2.62
CA GLU A 97 -24.72 9.41 3.62
C GLU A 97 -23.89 9.79 4.87
N HIS A 98 -22.81 10.57 4.68
CA HIS A 98 -21.87 10.94 5.75
C HIS A 98 -21.91 12.41 6.12
N THR A 99 -23.05 13.08 5.91
CA THR A 99 -23.22 14.53 6.11
C THR A 99 -22.79 14.98 7.50
N ASP A 100 -23.22 14.29 8.55
CA ASP A 100 -22.93 14.67 9.93
C ASP A 100 -21.44 14.57 10.24
N GLN A 101 -20.79 13.49 9.80
CA GLN A 101 -19.36 13.28 10.00
C GLN A 101 -18.52 14.32 9.23
N LEU A 102 -18.88 14.60 7.99
CA LEU A 102 -18.21 15.61 7.17
C LEU A 102 -18.36 17.02 7.77
N ASN A 103 -19.56 17.37 8.27
CA ASN A 103 -19.80 18.63 8.96
C ASN A 103 -19.03 18.74 10.28
N LEU A 104 -18.94 17.64 11.05
CA LEU A 104 -18.14 17.58 12.27
C LEU A 104 -16.66 17.86 11.94
N MET A 105 -16.11 17.21 10.92
CA MET A 105 -14.73 17.44 10.51
C MET A 105 -14.50 18.86 10.01
N ALA A 106 -15.42 19.42 9.23
CA ALA A 106 -15.31 20.81 8.78
C ALA A 106 -15.32 21.80 9.95
N LYS A 107 -16.08 21.52 11.02
CA LYS A 107 -16.11 22.34 12.23
C LYS A 107 -14.83 22.20 13.07
N THR A 108 -14.33 21.01 13.25
CA THR A 108 -13.21 20.71 14.17
C THR A 108 -11.85 20.92 13.55
N THR A 109 -11.67 20.63 12.26
CA THR A 109 -10.39 20.71 11.55
C THR A 109 -10.30 21.92 10.60
N GLY A 110 -11.42 22.53 10.27
CA GLY A 110 -11.49 23.57 9.25
C GLY A 110 -11.40 23.05 7.81
N VAL A 111 -11.29 21.75 7.60
CA VAL A 111 -11.23 21.12 6.27
C VAL A 111 -12.66 20.97 5.74
N ASP A 112 -12.92 21.52 4.55
CA ASP A 112 -14.24 21.42 3.91
C ASP A 112 -14.60 19.94 3.64
N GLY A 113 -15.84 19.54 4.01
CA GLY A 113 -16.33 18.18 3.80
C GLY A 113 -16.32 17.74 2.33
N ALA A 114 -16.51 18.68 1.40
CA ALA A 114 -16.41 18.38 -0.03
C ALA A 114 -15.00 17.97 -0.44
N ILE A 115 -13.96 18.51 0.21
CA ILE A 115 -12.56 18.14 -0.05
C ILE A 115 -12.25 16.77 0.49
N ILE A 116 -12.71 16.47 1.72
CA ILE A 116 -12.55 15.13 2.31
C ILE A 116 -13.21 14.10 1.40
N ALA A 117 -14.44 14.34 0.95
CA ALA A 117 -15.14 13.45 0.03
C ALA A 117 -14.43 13.33 -1.33
N ALA A 118 -13.89 14.44 -1.88
CA ALA A 118 -13.14 14.39 -3.13
C ALA A 118 -11.88 13.53 -3.03
N ILE A 119 -11.12 13.63 -1.94
CA ILE A 119 -9.94 12.79 -1.69
C ILE A 119 -10.34 11.32 -1.60
N ALA A 120 -11.36 10.97 -0.80
CA ALA A 120 -11.87 9.61 -0.70
C ALA A 120 -12.29 9.05 -2.08
N GLY A 121 -12.87 9.91 -2.92
CA GLY A 121 -13.26 9.57 -4.29
C GLY A 121 -12.08 9.33 -5.22
N ILE A 122 -11.04 10.15 -5.14
CA ILE A 122 -9.84 10.03 -5.98
C ILE A 122 -9.01 8.81 -5.56
N GLU A 123 -8.77 8.64 -4.27
CA GLU A 123 -7.87 7.63 -3.73
C GLU A 123 -8.42 6.21 -3.88
N SER A 124 -9.70 6.00 -3.60
CA SER A 124 -10.25 4.64 -3.57
C SER A 124 -11.64 4.51 -4.17
N ASN A 125 -12.16 5.56 -4.86
CA ASN A 125 -13.55 5.58 -5.31
C ASN A 125 -14.53 5.30 -4.16
N TYR A 126 -14.36 6.04 -3.06
CA TYR A 126 -15.14 5.95 -1.81
C TYR A 126 -15.04 4.57 -1.12
N GLY A 127 -13.86 3.96 -1.16
CA GLY A 127 -13.59 2.65 -0.59
C GLY A 127 -13.93 1.45 -1.49
N ALA A 128 -14.46 1.68 -2.71
CA ALA A 128 -14.74 0.60 -3.65
C ALA A 128 -13.47 -0.04 -4.25
N ASN A 129 -12.34 0.67 -4.20
CA ASN A 129 -11.05 0.19 -4.73
C ASN A 129 -9.90 0.58 -3.79
N MET A 130 -9.73 -0.16 -2.73
CA MET A 130 -8.66 0.06 -1.73
C MET A 130 -7.36 -0.69 -2.05
N GLY A 131 -7.26 -1.29 -3.23
CA GLY A 131 -6.11 -2.08 -3.66
C GLY A 131 -6.36 -3.60 -3.62
N GLN A 132 -5.58 -4.34 -4.42
CA GLN A 132 -5.73 -5.79 -4.62
C GLN A 132 -4.45 -6.57 -4.30
N HIS A 133 -3.39 -5.86 -3.90
CA HIS A 133 -2.10 -6.48 -3.63
C HIS A 133 -1.99 -6.82 -2.14
N LEU A 134 -1.43 -7.99 -1.82
CA LEU A 134 -1.02 -8.30 -0.46
C LEU A 134 0.07 -7.31 -0.04
N THR A 135 -0.23 -6.47 0.95
CA THR A 135 0.59 -5.33 1.36
C THR A 135 1.96 -5.78 1.83
N LEU A 136 2.05 -6.87 2.59
CA LEU A 136 3.32 -7.44 3.02
C LEU A 136 4.21 -7.77 1.82
N ARG A 137 3.70 -8.49 0.81
CA ARG A 137 4.48 -8.83 -0.39
C ARG A 137 4.98 -7.60 -1.15
N VAL A 138 4.14 -6.58 -1.24
CA VAL A 138 4.50 -5.30 -1.87
C VAL A 138 5.64 -4.64 -1.12
N LEU A 139 5.47 -4.44 0.18
CA LEU A 139 6.44 -3.73 1.01
C LEU A 139 7.77 -4.47 1.09
N VAL A 140 7.77 -5.79 1.28
CA VAL A 140 9.00 -6.59 1.29
C VAL A 140 9.72 -6.48 -0.05
N THR A 141 9.01 -6.63 -1.18
CA THR A 141 9.62 -6.47 -2.51
C THR A 141 10.24 -5.09 -2.70
N LEU A 142 9.54 -4.03 -2.30
CA LEU A 142 10.03 -2.66 -2.47
C LEU A 142 11.14 -2.30 -1.48
N SER A 143 11.17 -2.93 -0.33
CA SER A 143 12.22 -2.75 0.69
C SER A 143 13.56 -3.32 0.25
N PHE A 144 13.55 -4.46 -0.42
CA PHE A 144 14.77 -5.23 -0.67
C PHE A 144 15.10 -5.43 -2.15
N ASP A 145 14.13 -5.27 -3.06
CA ASP A 145 14.32 -5.46 -4.51
C ASP A 145 14.12 -4.15 -5.30
N TYR A 146 13.94 -3.00 -4.63
CA TYR A 146 13.85 -1.68 -5.25
C TYR A 146 14.84 -0.67 -4.65
N PRO A 147 16.15 -0.74 -5.01
CA PRO A 147 17.23 0.01 -4.34
C PRO A 147 17.01 1.53 -4.28
N ARG A 148 16.35 2.11 -5.30
CA ARG A 148 16.13 3.56 -5.40
C ARG A 148 15.40 4.15 -4.18
N ARG A 149 14.54 3.39 -3.50
CA ARG A 149 13.73 3.83 -2.35
C ARG A 149 13.70 2.78 -1.23
N SER A 150 14.68 1.90 -1.17
CA SER A 150 14.75 0.79 -0.22
C SER A 150 14.53 1.26 1.22
N GLN A 151 15.30 2.20 1.72
CA GLN A 151 15.17 2.73 3.09
C GLN A 151 13.79 3.33 3.40
N PHE A 152 13.15 3.97 2.42
CA PHE A 152 11.79 4.46 2.60
C PHE A 152 10.81 3.30 2.80
N PHE A 153 10.90 2.26 1.96
CA PHE A 153 9.99 1.11 2.06
C PHE A 153 10.30 0.21 3.25
N GLN A 154 11.55 0.13 3.71
CA GLN A 154 11.91 -0.54 4.96
C GLN A 154 11.23 0.10 6.17
N ARG A 155 11.15 1.44 6.22
CA ARG A 155 10.37 2.15 7.24
C ARG A 155 8.88 1.84 7.13
N GLN A 156 8.32 1.79 5.91
CA GLN A 156 6.92 1.41 5.72
C GLN A 156 6.65 -0.02 6.15
N LEU A 157 7.56 -0.94 5.87
CA LEU A 157 7.44 -2.35 6.26
C LEU A 157 7.43 -2.50 7.79
N ALA A 158 8.30 -1.80 8.50
CA ALA A 158 8.34 -1.80 9.95
C ALA A 158 7.02 -1.27 10.55
N GLU A 159 6.53 -0.13 10.07
CA GLU A 159 5.26 0.43 10.54
C GLU A 159 4.05 -0.43 10.15
N PHE A 160 4.13 -1.16 9.05
CA PHE A 160 3.09 -2.11 8.65
C PHE A 160 2.98 -3.29 9.63
N PHE A 161 4.10 -3.85 10.08
CA PHE A 161 4.09 -4.89 11.12
C PHE A 161 3.53 -4.36 12.42
N ARG A 162 3.95 -3.15 12.86
CA ARG A 162 3.39 -2.50 14.06
C ARG A 162 1.88 -2.34 13.97
N LEU A 163 1.39 -1.81 12.85
CA LEU A 163 -0.02 -1.65 12.59
C LEU A 163 -0.77 -2.98 12.71
N CYS A 164 -0.27 -4.02 12.03
CA CYS A 164 -0.92 -5.32 12.05
C CYS A 164 -0.97 -5.90 13.47
N PHE A 165 0.14 -5.88 14.20
CA PHE A 165 0.20 -6.46 15.55
C PHE A 165 -0.60 -5.66 16.56
N SER A 166 -0.58 -4.33 16.50
CA SER A 166 -1.36 -3.49 17.42
C SER A 166 -2.87 -3.65 17.22
N GLN A 167 -3.31 -4.00 16.02
CA GLN A 167 -4.72 -4.16 15.71
C GLN A 167 -5.18 -5.63 15.59
N GLY A 168 -4.29 -6.58 15.86
CA GLY A 168 -4.60 -8.00 15.75
C GLY A 168 -4.89 -8.46 14.31
N LEU A 169 -4.31 -7.77 13.31
CA LEU A 169 -4.45 -8.13 11.90
C LEU A 169 -3.39 -9.15 11.49
N ASP A 170 -3.77 -10.07 10.62
CA ASP A 170 -2.80 -10.96 9.98
C ASP A 170 -2.10 -10.22 8.82
N PRO A 171 -0.77 -9.96 8.90
CA PRO A 171 -0.01 -9.31 7.84
C PRO A 171 -0.12 -9.99 6.47
N MET A 172 -0.38 -11.31 6.44
CA MET A 172 -0.53 -12.09 5.20
C MET A 172 -1.85 -11.83 4.46
N LEU A 173 -2.84 -11.23 5.13
CA LEU A 173 -4.18 -11.04 4.57
C LEU A 173 -4.47 -9.59 4.19
N VAL A 174 -3.73 -8.63 4.72
CA VAL A 174 -3.95 -7.20 4.46
C VAL A 174 -3.67 -6.87 3.00
N LYS A 175 -4.67 -6.26 2.34
CA LYS A 175 -4.58 -5.80 0.95
C LYS A 175 -4.45 -4.28 0.87
N GLY A 176 -3.73 -3.83 -0.16
CA GLY A 176 -3.50 -2.43 -0.43
C GLY A 176 -3.09 -2.16 -1.87
N SER A 177 -2.59 -0.95 -2.11
CA SER A 177 -2.12 -0.52 -3.44
C SER A 177 -0.79 -1.15 -3.84
N ALA A 178 -0.37 -0.90 -5.08
CA ALA A 178 0.96 -1.29 -5.58
C ALA A 178 2.13 -0.58 -4.86
N ALA A 179 1.85 0.43 -4.04
CA ALA A 179 2.83 1.13 -3.20
C ALA A 179 2.71 0.79 -1.71
N GLY A 180 1.80 -0.11 -1.33
CA GLY A 180 1.58 -0.51 0.05
C GLY A 180 0.69 0.44 0.86
N ALA A 181 -0.06 1.33 0.18
CA ALA A 181 -1.06 2.17 0.84
C ALA A 181 -2.35 1.38 1.11
N VAL A 182 -3.03 1.68 2.21
CA VAL A 182 -4.18 0.94 2.71
C VAL A 182 -5.38 1.85 3.03
N GLY A 183 -6.56 1.26 3.11
CA GLY A 183 -7.79 1.95 3.48
C GLY A 183 -8.37 2.85 2.41
N MET A 184 -9.50 3.49 2.73
CA MET A 184 -10.21 4.36 1.80
C MET A 184 -9.40 5.61 1.43
N GLY A 185 -8.64 6.18 2.37
CA GLY A 185 -7.78 7.35 2.17
C GLY A 185 -6.39 7.02 1.62
N GLN A 186 -6.09 5.74 1.32
CA GLN A 186 -4.80 5.28 0.80
C GLN A 186 -3.59 5.74 1.63
N PHE A 187 -3.68 5.54 2.94
CA PHE A 187 -2.60 5.85 3.86
C PHE A 187 -1.47 4.84 3.74
N ILE A 188 -0.23 5.31 3.54
CA ILE A 188 0.95 4.45 3.73
C ILE A 188 1.13 4.18 5.23
N PRO A 189 1.79 3.09 5.65
CA PRO A 189 1.88 2.71 7.07
C PRO A 189 2.38 3.80 8.02
N THR A 190 3.39 4.59 7.63
CA THR A 190 3.82 5.75 8.43
C THR A 190 2.75 6.83 8.56
N SER A 191 2.00 7.10 7.48
CA SER A 191 0.90 8.07 7.53
C SER A 191 -0.27 7.55 8.36
N TYR A 192 -0.52 6.24 8.36
CA TYR A 192 -1.50 5.62 9.25
C TYR A 192 -1.11 5.90 10.72
N ARG A 193 0.12 5.60 11.12
CA ARG A 193 0.62 5.88 12.47
C ARG A 193 0.49 7.37 12.85
N ASP A 194 0.85 8.28 11.95
CA ASP A 194 1.03 9.70 12.27
C ASP A 194 -0.28 10.49 12.21
N PHE A 195 -1.25 10.05 11.39
CA PHE A 195 -2.42 10.85 11.05
C PHE A 195 -3.76 10.12 11.18
N ALA A 196 -3.79 8.79 11.31
CA ALA A 196 -5.05 8.10 11.51
C ALA A 196 -5.61 8.39 12.90
N VAL A 197 -6.92 8.57 12.97
CA VAL A 197 -7.66 8.89 14.19
C VAL A 197 -8.95 8.10 14.26
N ASP A 198 -9.41 7.81 15.47
CA ASP A 198 -10.73 7.28 15.76
C ASP A 198 -11.78 8.37 15.44
N GLY A 199 -12.63 8.11 14.49
CA GLY A 199 -13.61 9.07 13.98
C GLY A 199 -15.02 8.84 14.51
N ASP A 200 -15.34 7.66 15.07
CA ASP A 200 -16.64 7.32 15.62
C ASP A 200 -16.64 7.15 17.14
N GLY A 201 -15.47 7.21 17.77
CA GLY A 201 -15.31 7.19 19.24
C GLY A 201 -15.41 5.80 19.85
N ASP A 202 -15.14 4.75 19.07
CA ASP A 202 -15.17 3.35 19.51
C ASP A 202 -13.85 2.90 20.17
N GLU A 203 -12.89 3.81 20.35
CA GLU A 203 -11.55 3.61 20.91
C GLU A 203 -10.63 2.77 20.01
N ARG A 204 -10.97 2.64 18.73
CA ARG A 204 -10.17 1.94 17.73
C ARG A 204 -9.95 2.84 16.51
N ILE A 205 -8.90 2.56 15.76
CA ILE A 205 -8.63 3.23 14.49
C ILE A 205 -8.65 2.16 13.40
N ASP A 206 -9.72 2.10 12.60
CA ASP A 206 -9.91 1.09 11.54
C ASP A 206 -10.09 1.74 10.17
N LEU A 207 -8.98 2.01 9.47
CA LEU A 207 -9.05 2.52 8.09
C LEU A 207 -9.44 1.46 7.05
N PHE A 208 -9.59 0.20 7.46
CA PHE A 208 -10.01 -0.86 6.54
C PHE A 208 -11.54 -0.95 6.43
N HIS A 209 -12.27 -0.68 7.52
CA HIS A 209 -13.72 -0.91 7.58
C HIS A 209 -14.52 0.31 8.04
N SER A 210 -13.98 1.16 8.94
CA SER A 210 -14.68 2.36 9.42
C SER A 210 -14.61 3.50 8.42
N LYS A 211 -15.77 3.94 7.91
CA LYS A 211 -15.88 5.15 7.08
C LYS A 211 -15.61 6.41 7.91
N ALA A 212 -16.06 6.41 9.15
CA ALA A 212 -15.88 7.53 10.07
C ALA A 212 -14.41 7.80 10.34
N ASP A 213 -13.61 6.75 10.62
CA ASP A 213 -12.17 6.88 10.82
C ASP A 213 -11.45 7.36 9.56
N ASN A 214 -11.83 6.84 8.41
CA ASN A 214 -11.25 7.29 7.16
C ASN A 214 -11.54 8.78 6.90
N ILE A 215 -12.78 9.25 7.10
CA ILE A 215 -13.18 10.66 6.96
C ILE A 215 -12.39 11.54 7.93
N ALA A 216 -12.35 11.14 9.21
CA ALA A 216 -11.64 11.87 10.25
C ALA A 216 -10.13 11.90 9.99
N SER A 217 -9.54 10.80 9.57
CA SER A 217 -8.11 10.68 9.27
C SER A 217 -7.69 11.51 8.05
N ILE A 218 -8.50 11.56 6.98
CA ILE A 218 -8.26 12.43 5.83
C ILE A 218 -8.29 13.91 6.28
N ALA A 219 -9.27 14.29 7.09
CA ALA A 219 -9.36 15.65 7.62
C ALA A 219 -8.17 15.99 8.52
N ASN A 220 -7.78 15.10 9.43
CA ASN A 220 -6.64 15.26 10.31
C ASN A 220 -5.32 15.38 9.51
N TYR A 221 -5.14 14.56 8.48
CA TYR A 221 -3.98 14.63 7.60
C TYR A 221 -3.84 16.03 6.98
N LEU A 222 -4.89 16.58 6.41
CA LEU A 222 -4.88 17.91 5.81
C LEU A 222 -4.65 19.00 6.85
N ALA A 223 -5.32 18.94 7.99
CA ALA A 223 -5.13 19.91 9.07
C ALA A 223 -3.68 19.92 9.58
N ARG A 224 -3.08 18.75 9.76
CA ARG A 224 -1.67 18.61 10.17
C ARG A 224 -0.68 19.03 9.08
N HIS A 225 -1.11 19.11 7.82
CA HIS A 225 -0.34 19.63 6.69
C HIS A 225 -0.69 21.08 6.33
N ASN A 226 -1.05 21.88 7.33
CA ASN A 226 -1.28 23.31 7.22
C ASN A 226 -2.46 23.69 6.30
N TRP A 227 -3.52 22.88 6.28
CA TRP A 227 -4.75 23.30 5.60
C TRP A 227 -5.22 24.66 6.09
N GLN A 228 -5.54 25.57 5.17
CA GLN A 228 -6.05 26.89 5.47
C GLN A 228 -7.47 27.03 4.93
N LYS A 229 -8.43 27.16 5.84
CA LYS A 229 -9.83 27.37 5.49
C LYS A 229 -9.99 28.68 4.71
N GLY A 230 -10.63 28.59 3.54
CA GLY A 230 -10.90 29.75 2.69
C GLY A 230 -9.69 30.26 1.89
N ALA A 231 -8.55 29.59 1.93
CA ALA A 231 -7.44 29.91 1.03
C ALA A 231 -7.83 29.64 -0.44
N PRO A 232 -7.34 30.45 -1.39
CA PRO A 232 -7.63 30.23 -2.79
C PRO A 232 -7.03 28.90 -3.26
N TRP A 233 -7.75 28.22 -4.12
CA TRP A 233 -7.29 27.04 -4.83
C TRP A 233 -6.36 27.49 -5.95
N LEU A 234 -5.10 27.07 -5.92
CA LEU A 234 -4.12 27.35 -6.96
C LEU A 234 -4.18 26.29 -8.06
#